data_d61a757b78355ef02efcd03c382cef85
#
_entry.id   d61a757b78355ef02efcd03c382cef85
#
_cell.length_a   1.000
_cell.length_b   1.000
_cell.length_c   1.000
_cell.angle_alpha   90.00
_cell.angle_beta   90.00
_cell.angle_gamma   90.00
#
_symmetry.space_group_name_H-M   'P 1'
#
loop_
_entity.id
_entity.type
_entity.pdbx_description
1 polymer ?
#
loop_
_entity_poly.entity_id
_entity_poly.type
_entity_poly.pdbx_seq_one_letter_code
_entity_poly.pdbx_strand_id
1 'polypeptide(L)'
;MKVHNLPKIIFGLVALVLALDPIKWLVNTWLDPSYDSQGFVIFCVCIFLFIWSLSSNRISSEVINLKTPAILLGFSALIRLLGQIYAVNIIGALTLVLDSYAIALLFGLHLRKRSLSPGWFAVCFAFSLPLERVLQRTIGYGLQSISADGACFILDALFNDVSCHGIRIWINQKDVLVDLPCSGARAALLLQFLYAASMTICRPSFKNGLLGILVTLTASLSSNILRIIVFALNISFPEYFFGLDVMSDPLHDLVGLIFLIFGGVPIIYWAVNIYQPYKYETSLSTYKLTSLIKTPFKKPWQTGGQNVFASLPLALVCFCLAITIINLPRNPIDVGKKNLPISLPTWINGDIARIAPLLPKEEAYFTNYGGTAVKADFGMHSLLMVKTSSPLRHLHSPDECLRGLGFKVRYQGSSNSSIPSSIYKAVSQENLSYRIAVTFISDQGISTNNISEAIWQWFKNPKSEWMSVQRISPWGIEGYQHETWDKAVFSALDISPNTLPQLTKINSRRKL
;
A
#
# COMPACT_ATOMS: atom_id res chain seq x y z
N MET A 1 24.02 14.74 -34.79
CA MET A 1 23.47 14.91 -33.43
C MET A 1 24.06 16.20 -32.85
N LYS A 2 23.22 17.26 -32.54
CA LYS A 2 23.77 18.54 -32.08
C LYS A 2 24.36 18.32 -30.66
N VAL A 3 25.62 18.75 -30.43
CA VAL A 3 26.37 18.63 -29.16
C VAL A 3 25.56 19.08 -27.93
N HIS A 4 24.56 19.95 -28.11
CA HIS A 4 23.67 20.45 -27.07
C HIS A 4 22.78 19.38 -26.40
N ASN A 5 22.62 18.19 -26.99
CA ASN A 5 21.79 17.13 -26.42
C ASN A 5 22.58 16.06 -25.65
N LEU A 6 23.91 16.06 -25.76
CA LEU A 6 24.76 15.06 -25.13
C LEU A 6 24.57 14.97 -23.60
N PRO A 7 24.58 16.05 -22.80
CA PRO A 7 24.37 15.96 -21.37
C PRO A 7 23.00 15.39 -21.00
N LYS A 8 21.94 15.73 -21.76
CA LYS A 8 20.60 15.19 -21.53
C LYS A 8 20.52 13.68 -21.74
N ILE A 9 21.24 13.19 -22.76
CA ILE A 9 21.32 11.77 -23.07
C ILE A 9 22.06 11.05 -21.94
N ILE A 10 23.18 11.60 -21.47
CA ILE A 10 23.95 11.01 -20.38
C ILE A 10 23.13 10.97 -19.09
N PHE A 11 22.43 12.06 -18.71
CA PHE A 11 21.55 12.06 -17.55
C PHE A 11 20.36 11.11 -17.71
N GLY A 12 19.81 10.96 -18.92
CA GLY A 12 18.80 9.96 -19.21
C GLY A 12 19.33 8.52 -19.05
N LEU A 13 20.58 8.26 -19.49
CA LEU A 13 21.24 6.98 -19.28
C LEU A 13 21.55 6.72 -17.79
N VAL A 14 22.00 7.74 -17.04
CA VAL A 14 22.17 7.64 -15.59
C VAL A 14 20.87 7.24 -14.91
N ALA A 15 19.78 7.92 -15.25
CA ALA A 15 18.47 7.59 -14.69
C ALA A 15 18.04 6.15 -15.03
N LEU A 16 18.26 5.73 -16.28
CA LEU A 16 17.95 4.37 -16.73
C LEU A 16 18.79 3.32 -15.96
N VAL A 17 20.09 3.54 -15.85
CA VAL A 17 21.00 2.62 -15.15
C VAL A 17 20.64 2.53 -13.66
N LEU A 18 20.36 3.67 -13.02
CA LEU A 18 19.88 3.70 -11.63
C LEU A 18 18.55 2.98 -11.45
N ALA A 19 17.69 3.02 -12.43
CA ALA A 19 16.35 2.43 -12.38
C ALA A 19 16.34 0.91 -12.57
N LEU A 20 17.36 0.30 -13.20
CA LEU A 20 17.33 -1.11 -13.63
C LEU A 20 16.97 -2.08 -12.51
N ASP A 21 17.66 -1.99 -11.40
CA ASP A 21 17.52 -2.92 -10.30
C ASP A 21 16.21 -2.71 -9.50
N PRO A 22 15.83 -1.47 -9.09
CA PRO A 22 14.53 -1.25 -8.46
C PRO A 22 13.34 -1.54 -9.37
N ILE A 23 13.47 -1.28 -10.69
CA ILE A 23 12.40 -1.64 -11.64
C ILE A 23 12.26 -3.15 -11.73
N LYS A 24 13.37 -3.91 -11.78
CA LYS A 24 13.31 -5.37 -11.76
C LYS A 24 12.59 -5.89 -10.52
N TRP A 25 12.93 -5.34 -9.35
CA TRP A 25 12.23 -5.70 -8.11
C TRP A 25 10.76 -5.31 -8.17
N LEU A 26 10.44 -4.11 -8.65
CA LEU A 26 9.09 -3.59 -8.75
C LEU A 26 8.22 -4.43 -9.70
N VAL A 27 8.76 -4.80 -10.87
CA VAL A 27 8.08 -5.69 -11.83
C VAL A 27 7.79 -7.06 -11.21
N ASN A 28 8.77 -7.64 -10.50
CA ASN A 28 8.54 -8.90 -9.79
C ASN A 28 7.43 -8.77 -8.75
N THR A 29 7.36 -7.64 -8.03
CA THR A 29 6.29 -7.36 -7.06
C THR A 29 4.92 -7.20 -7.73
N TRP A 30 4.84 -6.62 -8.92
CA TRP A 30 3.58 -6.49 -9.67
C TRP A 30 3.09 -7.83 -10.24
N LEU A 31 4.01 -8.73 -10.58
CA LEU A 31 3.70 -10.05 -11.13
C LEU A 31 3.44 -11.10 -10.04
N ASP A 32 3.79 -10.82 -8.80
CA ASP A 32 3.58 -11.74 -7.70
C ASP A 32 2.13 -11.64 -7.19
N PRO A 33 1.31 -12.70 -7.36
CA PRO A 33 -0.09 -12.71 -6.94
C PRO A 33 -0.28 -12.42 -5.45
N SER A 34 0.73 -12.68 -4.62
CA SER A 34 0.66 -12.41 -3.18
C SER A 34 0.55 -10.93 -2.84
N TYR A 35 1.02 -10.04 -3.75
CA TYR A 35 0.93 -8.59 -3.54
C TYR A 35 -0.41 -7.99 -3.98
N ASP A 36 -1.15 -8.64 -4.89
CA ASP A 36 -2.41 -8.12 -5.46
C ASP A 36 -2.30 -6.63 -5.87
N SER A 37 -1.18 -6.29 -6.51
CA SER A 37 -0.78 -4.90 -6.74
C SER A 37 -1.34 -4.33 -8.02
N GLN A 38 -1.93 -3.14 -7.97
CA GLN A 38 -2.35 -2.38 -9.15
C GLN A 38 -1.22 -1.49 -9.72
N GLY A 39 -0.01 -1.60 -9.18
CA GLY A 39 1.13 -0.76 -9.53
C GLY A 39 1.48 -0.76 -11.01
N PHE A 40 1.32 -1.87 -11.70
CA PHE A 40 1.56 -1.97 -13.14
C PHE A 40 0.60 -1.07 -13.96
N VAL A 41 -0.69 -1.06 -13.63
CA VAL A 41 -1.68 -0.21 -14.31
C VAL A 41 -1.36 1.27 -14.08
N ILE A 42 -1.01 1.64 -12.86
CA ILE A 42 -0.61 2.99 -12.50
C ILE A 42 0.65 3.42 -13.27
N PHE A 43 1.63 2.53 -13.37
CA PHE A 43 2.83 2.76 -14.15
C PHE A 43 2.50 3.00 -15.63
N CYS A 44 1.60 2.20 -16.23
CA CYS A 44 1.14 2.41 -17.59
C CYS A 44 0.49 3.78 -17.80
N VAL A 45 -0.31 4.26 -16.84
CA VAL A 45 -0.89 5.61 -16.87
C VAL A 45 0.21 6.68 -16.83
N CYS A 46 1.23 6.52 -15.98
CA CYS A 46 2.36 7.44 -15.93
C CYS A 46 3.12 7.49 -17.26
N ILE A 47 3.39 6.33 -17.89
CA ILE A 47 4.01 6.26 -19.21
C ILE A 47 3.12 6.94 -20.27
N PHE A 48 1.82 6.69 -20.24
CA PHE A 48 0.88 7.35 -21.14
C PHE A 48 0.93 8.87 -21.00
N LEU A 49 0.85 9.42 -19.79
CA LEU A 49 0.93 10.86 -19.52
C LEU A 49 2.27 11.42 -20.00
N PHE A 50 3.37 10.72 -19.76
CA PHE A 50 4.70 11.11 -20.21
C PHE A 50 4.76 11.21 -21.75
N ILE A 51 4.35 10.16 -22.45
CA ILE A 51 4.35 10.12 -23.93
C ILE A 51 3.37 11.18 -24.48
N TRP A 52 2.18 11.31 -23.88
CA TRP A 52 1.17 12.30 -24.26
C TRP A 52 1.72 13.74 -24.19
N SER A 53 2.47 14.05 -23.15
CA SER A 53 3.15 15.34 -23.03
C SER A 53 4.29 15.47 -24.05
N LEU A 54 5.12 14.41 -24.21
CA LEU A 54 6.26 14.42 -25.14
C LEU A 54 5.83 14.60 -26.61
N SER A 55 4.68 14.07 -27.00
CA SER A 55 4.15 14.21 -28.36
C SER A 55 3.72 15.63 -28.70
N SER A 56 3.67 16.54 -27.73
CA SER A 56 3.32 17.94 -27.92
C SER A 56 4.55 18.81 -28.14
N ASN A 57 4.41 19.90 -28.91
CA ASN A 57 5.47 20.86 -29.14
C ASN A 57 5.83 21.62 -27.87
N ARG A 58 7.10 22.00 -27.72
CA ARG A 58 7.54 22.92 -26.67
C ARG A 58 7.00 24.33 -26.97
N ILE A 59 6.47 25.00 -25.97
CA ILE A 59 5.94 26.37 -26.08
C ILE A 59 7.03 27.37 -25.73
N SER A 60 7.87 27.07 -24.73
CA SER A 60 8.90 27.96 -24.24
C SER A 60 10.25 27.62 -24.84
N SER A 61 10.97 28.65 -25.30
CA SER A 61 12.37 28.58 -25.69
C SER A 61 13.32 28.57 -24.47
N GLU A 62 12.77 28.58 -23.26
CA GLU A 62 13.58 28.54 -22.04
C GLU A 62 14.56 27.34 -22.03
N VAL A 63 15.80 27.67 -21.70
CA VAL A 63 16.84 26.65 -21.56
C VAL A 63 16.56 25.82 -20.31
N ILE A 64 16.41 24.52 -20.49
CA ILE A 64 16.24 23.61 -19.36
C ILE A 64 17.45 23.71 -18.45
N ASN A 65 17.23 24.04 -17.18
CA ASN A 65 18.27 24.00 -16.17
C ASN A 65 18.64 22.54 -15.86
N LEU A 66 19.79 22.09 -16.31
CA LEU A 66 20.27 20.72 -16.09
C LEU A 66 20.83 20.48 -14.66
N LYS A 67 21.07 21.54 -13.89
CA LYS A 67 21.62 21.41 -12.53
C LYS A 67 20.63 20.70 -11.59
N THR A 68 19.36 21.09 -11.64
CA THR A 68 18.33 20.50 -10.76
C THR A 68 18.12 19.00 -11.01
N PRO A 69 17.91 18.52 -12.25
CA PRO A 69 17.86 17.07 -12.51
C PRO A 69 19.14 16.34 -12.10
N ALA A 70 20.34 16.93 -12.32
CA ALA A 70 21.60 16.33 -11.94
C ALA A 70 21.74 16.16 -10.41
N ILE A 71 21.36 17.17 -9.63
CA ILE A 71 21.38 17.09 -8.16
C ILE A 71 20.39 16.04 -7.67
N LEU A 72 19.20 16.00 -8.26
CA LEU A 72 18.18 14.99 -7.88
C LEU A 72 18.65 13.57 -8.17
N LEU A 73 19.24 13.32 -9.35
CA LEU A 73 19.79 12.01 -9.69
C LEU A 73 20.99 11.63 -8.80
N GLY A 74 21.85 12.60 -8.46
CA GLY A 74 22.95 12.39 -7.52
C GLY A 74 22.45 12.05 -6.12
N PHE A 75 21.42 12.73 -5.64
CA PHE A 75 20.79 12.44 -4.35
C PHE A 75 20.07 11.09 -4.36
N SER A 76 19.35 10.77 -5.44
CA SER A 76 18.75 9.46 -5.68
C SER A 76 19.82 8.34 -5.63
N ALA A 77 20.97 8.55 -6.29
CA ALA A 77 22.08 7.60 -6.27
C ALA A 77 22.62 7.39 -4.85
N LEU A 78 22.76 8.45 -4.05
CA LEU A 78 23.22 8.36 -2.66
C LEU A 78 22.24 7.57 -1.78
N ILE A 79 20.94 7.87 -1.86
CA ILE A 79 19.92 7.12 -1.12
C ILE A 79 19.90 5.65 -1.57
N ARG A 80 20.08 5.39 -2.86
CA ARG A 80 20.15 4.03 -3.39
C ARG A 80 21.35 3.27 -2.89
N LEU A 81 22.50 3.93 -2.77
CA LEU A 81 23.69 3.34 -2.15
C LEU A 81 23.37 2.84 -0.73
N LEU A 82 22.67 3.64 0.07
CA LEU A 82 22.22 3.22 1.40
C LEU A 82 21.29 2.00 1.31
N GLY A 83 20.34 2.02 0.38
CA GLY A 83 19.43 0.88 0.12
C GLY A 83 20.17 -0.41 -0.26
N GLN A 84 21.28 -0.31 -1.03
CA GLN A 84 22.13 -1.44 -1.37
C GLN A 84 22.90 -1.97 -0.15
N ILE A 85 23.50 -1.07 0.63
CA ILE A 85 24.28 -1.44 1.83
C ILE A 85 23.35 -2.16 2.85
N TYR A 86 22.13 -1.66 3.05
CA TYR A 86 21.19 -2.25 3.98
C TYR A 86 20.32 -3.36 3.37
N ALA A 87 20.50 -3.67 2.09
CA ALA A 87 19.69 -4.64 1.33
C ALA A 87 18.17 -4.41 1.43
N VAL A 88 17.73 -3.15 1.48
CA VAL A 88 16.32 -2.76 1.62
C VAL A 88 15.77 -2.31 0.27
N ASN A 89 15.02 -3.18 -0.40
CA ASN A 89 14.49 -2.93 -1.76
C ASN A 89 13.56 -1.72 -1.84
N ILE A 90 12.75 -1.47 -0.81
CA ILE A 90 11.79 -0.34 -0.80
C ILE A 90 12.52 1.01 -0.87
N ILE A 91 13.72 1.14 -0.31
CA ILE A 91 14.53 2.36 -0.41
C ILE A 91 14.89 2.60 -1.88
N GLY A 92 15.30 1.54 -2.59
CA GLY A 92 15.56 1.61 -4.03
C GLY A 92 14.33 2.00 -4.84
N ALA A 93 13.17 1.46 -4.50
CA ALA A 93 11.92 1.79 -5.16
C ALA A 93 11.48 3.25 -4.89
N LEU A 94 11.64 3.76 -3.68
CA LEU A 94 11.36 5.16 -3.34
C LEU A 94 12.24 6.14 -4.13
N THR A 95 13.49 5.77 -4.46
CA THR A 95 14.34 6.62 -5.29
C THR A 95 13.83 6.77 -6.72
N LEU A 96 13.04 5.82 -7.25
CA LEU A 96 12.40 5.95 -8.56
C LEU A 96 11.43 7.15 -8.63
N VAL A 97 10.83 7.53 -7.49
CA VAL A 97 9.98 8.73 -7.40
C VAL A 97 10.81 9.99 -7.64
N LEU A 98 12.02 10.06 -7.07
CA LEU A 98 12.95 11.17 -7.31
C LEU A 98 13.45 11.16 -8.76
N ASP A 99 13.75 9.97 -9.30
CA ASP A 99 14.18 9.81 -10.68
C ASP A 99 13.07 10.24 -11.65
N SER A 100 11.81 9.90 -11.38
CA SER A 100 10.66 10.32 -12.20
C SER A 100 10.49 11.84 -12.21
N TYR A 101 10.71 12.49 -11.06
CA TYR A 101 10.74 13.96 -10.96
C TYR A 101 11.89 14.56 -11.77
N ALA A 102 13.10 14.02 -11.62
CA ALA A 102 14.28 14.45 -12.36
C ALA A 102 14.10 14.29 -13.88
N ILE A 103 13.52 13.16 -14.32
CA ILE A 103 13.20 12.88 -15.73
C ILE A 103 12.15 13.87 -16.24
N ALA A 104 11.10 14.15 -15.51
CA ALA A 104 10.07 15.11 -15.88
C ALA A 104 10.65 16.52 -16.10
N LEU A 105 11.59 16.94 -15.25
CA LEU A 105 12.33 18.21 -15.42
C LEU A 105 13.30 18.15 -16.60
N LEU A 106 14.04 17.06 -16.76
CA LEU A 106 15.03 16.87 -17.84
C LEU A 106 14.39 16.96 -19.22
N PHE A 107 13.21 16.35 -19.38
CA PHE A 107 12.44 16.39 -20.64
C PHE A 107 11.56 17.64 -20.76
N GLY A 108 11.52 18.49 -19.73
CA GLY A 108 10.80 19.76 -19.71
C GLY A 108 9.30 19.57 -19.91
N LEU A 109 8.67 18.64 -19.19
CA LEU A 109 7.24 18.35 -19.32
C LEU A 109 6.38 19.58 -19.01
N HIS A 110 6.84 20.46 -18.12
CA HIS A 110 6.17 21.70 -17.75
C HIS A 110 6.26 22.81 -18.83
N LEU A 111 7.15 22.65 -19.81
CA LEU A 111 7.40 23.64 -20.88
C LEU A 111 6.73 23.25 -22.20
N ARG A 112 5.79 22.31 -22.18
CA ARG A 112 5.13 21.80 -23.38
C ARG A 112 3.69 22.28 -23.51
N LYS A 113 3.13 22.18 -24.72
CA LYS A 113 1.71 22.53 -24.98
C LYS A 113 0.78 21.67 -24.10
N ARG A 114 1.09 20.38 -23.98
CA ARG A 114 0.45 19.46 -23.02
C ARG A 114 1.33 19.37 -21.77
N SER A 115 1.37 20.50 -21.04
CA SER A 115 2.28 20.60 -19.91
C SER A 115 1.77 19.82 -18.72
N LEU A 116 2.70 19.14 -18.01
CA LEU A 116 2.46 18.38 -16.80
C LEU A 116 3.23 19.00 -15.64
N SER A 117 2.70 18.90 -14.44
CA SER A 117 3.40 19.27 -13.21
C SER A 117 4.43 18.19 -12.88
N PRO A 118 5.75 18.46 -12.86
CA PRO A 118 6.77 17.45 -12.57
C PRO A 118 6.63 16.87 -11.17
N GLY A 119 6.30 17.69 -10.16
CA GLY A 119 6.12 17.23 -8.79
C GLY A 119 4.93 16.29 -8.63
N TRP A 120 3.76 16.66 -9.18
CA TRP A 120 2.59 15.80 -9.14
C TRP A 120 2.75 14.54 -10.01
N PHE A 121 3.51 14.62 -11.10
CA PHE A 121 3.89 13.43 -11.88
C PHE A 121 4.69 12.43 -11.04
N ALA A 122 5.65 12.93 -10.26
CA ALA A 122 6.40 12.06 -9.34
C ALA A 122 5.51 11.48 -8.23
N VAL A 123 4.58 12.26 -7.69
CA VAL A 123 3.58 11.76 -6.72
C VAL A 123 2.68 10.71 -7.37
N CYS A 124 2.21 10.94 -8.61
CA CYS A 124 1.44 9.96 -9.37
C CYS A 124 2.22 8.64 -9.53
N PHE A 125 3.50 8.72 -9.90
CA PHE A 125 4.38 7.55 -10.02
C PHE A 125 4.57 6.83 -8.68
N ALA A 126 4.60 7.54 -7.53
CA ALA A 126 4.75 6.92 -6.22
C ALA A 126 3.66 5.88 -5.92
N PHE A 127 2.44 6.05 -6.47
CA PHE A 127 1.37 5.07 -6.33
C PHE A 127 1.59 3.76 -7.11
N SER A 128 2.58 3.69 -8.02
CA SER A 128 2.98 2.43 -8.65
C SER A 128 3.78 1.52 -7.71
N LEU A 129 4.29 2.05 -6.61
CA LEU A 129 4.98 1.29 -5.58
C LEU A 129 3.97 0.40 -4.81
N PRO A 130 4.41 -0.69 -4.18
CA PRO A 130 3.53 -1.58 -3.41
C PRO A 130 3.12 -0.96 -2.07
N LEU A 131 2.51 0.23 -2.12
CA LEU A 131 2.11 1.02 -0.94
C LEU A 131 0.91 0.40 -0.23
N GLU A 132 0.05 -0.32 -0.94
CA GLU A 132 -1.18 -0.88 -0.38
C GLU A 132 -0.89 -1.75 0.83
N ARG A 133 0.02 -2.71 0.69
CA ARG A 133 0.42 -3.60 1.78
C ARG A 133 1.02 -2.84 2.98
N VAL A 134 1.84 -1.83 2.71
CA VAL A 134 2.43 -1.00 3.77
C VAL A 134 1.33 -0.23 4.50
N LEU A 135 0.42 0.40 3.77
CA LEU A 135 -0.68 1.17 4.35
C LEU A 135 -1.68 0.29 5.11
N GLN A 136 -2.05 -0.87 4.57
CA GLN A 136 -2.91 -1.81 5.28
C GLN A 136 -2.30 -2.25 6.61
N ARG A 137 -1.00 -2.54 6.65
CA ARG A 137 -0.31 -2.97 7.87
C ARG A 137 -0.07 -1.85 8.86
N THR A 138 0.15 -0.61 8.40
CA THR A 138 0.50 0.52 9.28
C THR A 138 -0.72 1.32 9.74
N ILE A 139 -1.58 1.72 8.83
CA ILE A 139 -2.74 2.57 9.12
C ILE A 139 -4.09 1.88 8.88
N GLY A 140 -4.09 0.64 8.35
CA GLY A 140 -5.31 -0.08 8.00
C GLY A 140 -6.26 -0.25 9.17
N TYR A 141 -5.75 -0.60 10.36
CA TYR A 141 -6.58 -0.71 11.57
C TYR A 141 -7.21 0.63 11.97
N GLY A 142 -6.45 1.72 11.90
CA GLY A 142 -6.99 3.05 12.17
C GLY A 142 -8.09 3.45 11.20
N LEU A 143 -7.90 3.14 9.90
CA LEU A 143 -8.93 3.38 8.88
C LEU A 143 -10.16 2.50 9.09
N GLN A 144 -9.99 1.22 9.47
CA GLN A 144 -11.08 0.33 9.82
C GLN A 144 -11.91 0.89 10.99
N SER A 145 -11.23 1.28 12.08
CA SER A 145 -11.89 1.81 13.27
C SER A 145 -12.68 3.07 12.96
N ILE A 146 -12.05 4.06 12.29
CA ILE A 146 -12.73 5.31 11.93
C ILE A 146 -13.92 5.04 10.99
N SER A 147 -13.76 4.12 10.04
CA SER A 147 -14.86 3.78 9.11
C SER A 147 -15.99 3.01 9.79
N ALA A 148 -15.65 2.10 10.72
CA ALA A 148 -16.63 1.37 11.50
C ALA A 148 -17.41 2.30 12.45
N ASP A 149 -16.69 3.19 13.17
CA ASP A 149 -17.29 4.18 14.06
C ASP A 149 -18.21 5.14 13.29
N GLY A 150 -17.78 5.59 12.10
CA GLY A 150 -18.61 6.44 11.23
C GLY A 150 -19.84 5.72 10.69
N ALA A 151 -19.73 4.46 10.28
CA ALA A 151 -20.87 3.65 9.84
C ALA A 151 -21.81 3.37 11.02
N CYS A 152 -21.27 3.05 12.18
CA CYS A 152 -22.03 2.84 13.40
C CYS A 152 -22.85 4.07 13.79
N PHE A 153 -22.24 5.24 13.80
CA PHE A 153 -22.91 6.49 14.13
C PHE A 153 -24.14 6.75 13.24
N ILE A 154 -24.03 6.44 11.95
CA ILE A 154 -25.15 6.62 11.00
C ILE A 154 -26.20 5.52 11.21
N LEU A 155 -25.79 4.26 11.41
CA LEU A 155 -26.72 3.15 11.62
C LEU A 155 -27.48 3.28 12.95
N ASP A 156 -26.83 3.72 14.03
CA ASP A 156 -27.45 3.97 15.34
C ASP A 156 -28.51 5.09 15.28
N ALA A 157 -28.28 6.09 14.40
CA ALA A 157 -29.28 7.14 14.16
C ALA A 157 -30.48 6.65 13.34
N LEU A 158 -30.39 5.56 12.59
CA LEU A 158 -31.44 5.04 11.72
C LEU A 158 -32.16 3.82 12.31
N PHE A 159 -31.54 3.07 13.19
CA PHE A 159 -32.03 1.81 13.75
C PHE A 159 -31.90 1.77 15.27
N ASN A 160 -32.91 1.26 15.98
CA ASN A 160 -32.90 1.25 17.44
C ASN A 160 -32.06 0.13 18.09
N ASP A 161 -31.65 -0.88 17.33
CA ASP A 161 -30.95 -2.06 17.84
C ASP A 161 -29.58 -2.17 17.17
N VAL A 162 -28.73 -1.17 17.41
CA VAL A 162 -27.37 -1.12 16.92
C VAL A 162 -26.42 -1.02 18.10
N SER A 163 -25.40 -1.87 18.12
CA SER A 163 -24.32 -1.75 19.08
C SER A 163 -22.97 -1.98 18.39
N CYS A 164 -21.95 -1.27 18.82
CA CYS A 164 -20.66 -1.25 18.17
C CYS A 164 -19.52 -1.45 19.15
N HIS A 165 -18.63 -2.35 18.79
CA HIS A 165 -17.46 -2.68 19.59
C HIS A 165 -16.20 -2.73 18.71
N GLY A 166 -15.47 -1.61 18.65
CA GLY A 166 -14.32 -1.47 17.77
C GLY A 166 -14.72 -1.58 16.31
N ILE A 167 -14.17 -2.57 15.58
CA ILE A 167 -14.47 -2.80 14.17
C ILE A 167 -15.69 -3.70 13.92
N ARG A 168 -16.47 -4.00 14.93
CA ARG A 168 -17.69 -4.83 14.84
C ARG A 168 -18.92 -3.98 15.03
N ILE A 169 -19.90 -4.18 14.15
CA ILE A 169 -21.22 -3.56 14.19
C ILE A 169 -22.25 -4.66 14.36
N TRP A 170 -23.03 -4.60 15.45
CA TRP A 170 -24.14 -5.48 15.70
C TRP A 170 -25.44 -4.76 15.31
N ILE A 171 -26.20 -5.36 14.41
CA ILE A 171 -27.49 -4.84 13.96
C ILE A 171 -28.43 -6.02 13.71
N ASN A 172 -29.67 -5.96 14.24
CA ASN A 172 -30.64 -7.02 14.11
C ASN A 172 -30.11 -8.39 14.52
N GLN A 173 -29.37 -8.47 15.65
CA GLN A 173 -28.74 -9.68 16.21
C GLN A 173 -27.69 -10.34 15.29
N LYS A 174 -27.26 -9.66 14.21
CA LYS A 174 -26.21 -10.11 13.33
C LYS A 174 -24.92 -9.32 13.55
N ASP A 175 -23.81 -10.05 13.60
CA ASP A 175 -22.48 -9.49 13.75
C ASP A 175 -21.87 -9.18 12.37
N VAL A 176 -21.61 -7.91 12.12
CA VAL A 176 -20.97 -7.41 10.92
C VAL A 176 -19.56 -6.95 11.27
N LEU A 177 -18.55 -7.72 10.81
CA LEU A 177 -17.16 -7.34 10.97
C LEU A 177 -16.70 -6.47 9.80
N VAL A 178 -16.15 -5.30 10.11
CA VAL A 178 -15.43 -4.48 9.13
C VAL A 178 -14.03 -5.07 8.97
N ASP A 179 -13.85 -5.92 7.96
CA ASP A 179 -12.59 -6.63 7.69
C ASP A 179 -11.54 -5.74 7.00
N LEU A 180 -10.28 -6.23 6.92
CA LEU A 180 -9.16 -5.53 6.26
C LEU A 180 -9.45 -5.12 4.81
N PRO A 181 -10.04 -5.94 3.93
CA PRO A 181 -10.47 -5.51 2.61
C PRO A 181 -11.49 -4.37 2.63
N CYS A 182 -12.29 -4.28 3.71
CA CYS A 182 -13.27 -3.22 3.94
C CYS A 182 -12.69 -2.02 4.70
N SER A 183 -11.38 -2.01 5.01
CA SER A 183 -10.69 -0.87 5.66
C SER A 183 -10.75 0.42 4.83
N GLY A 184 -11.02 0.30 3.54
CA GLY A 184 -10.98 1.41 2.60
C GLY A 184 -9.56 1.81 2.15
N ALA A 185 -8.51 1.14 2.62
CA ALA A 185 -7.13 1.49 2.29
C ALA A 185 -6.86 1.42 0.77
N ARG A 186 -7.37 0.38 0.09
CA ARG A 186 -7.27 0.24 -1.36
C ARG A 186 -8.01 1.36 -2.10
N ALA A 187 -9.26 1.64 -1.70
CA ALA A 187 -10.05 2.72 -2.29
C ALA A 187 -9.39 4.08 -2.06
N ALA A 188 -8.86 4.32 -0.85
CA ALA A 188 -8.13 5.54 -0.53
C ALA A 188 -6.91 5.72 -1.44
N LEU A 189 -6.11 4.67 -1.68
CA LEU A 189 -4.97 4.73 -2.58
C LEU A 189 -5.37 5.03 -4.02
N LEU A 190 -6.43 4.39 -4.53
CA LEU A 190 -6.92 4.62 -5.89
C LEU A 190 -7.46 6.04 -6.07
N LEU A 191 -8.20 6.56 -5.09
CA LEU A 191 -8.70 7.92 -5.12
C LEU A 191 -7.57 8.95 -5.00
N GLN A 192 -6.56 8.71 -4.16
CA GLN A 192 -5.37 9.55 -4.08
C GLN A 192 -4.54 9.50 -5.38
N PHE A 193 -4.45 8.34 -6.03
CA PHE A 193 -3.85 8.23 -7.35
C PHE A 193 -4.63 9.03 -8.40
N LEU A 194 -5.95 8.89 -8.46
CA LEU A 194 -6.82 9.67 -9.35
C LEU A 194 -6.61 11.17 -9.14
N TYR A 195 -6.52 11.58 -7.87
CA TYR A 195 -6.22 12.96 -7.51
C TYR A 195 -4.84 13.38 -8.02
N ALA A 196 -3.78 12.62 -7.75
CA ALA A 196 -2.42 12.93 -8.18
C ALA A 196 -2.31 13.01 -9.73
N ALA A 197 -2.97 12.10 -10.45
CA ALA A 197 -3.04 12.12 -11.91
C ALA A 197 -3.76 13.38 -12.43
N SER A 198 -4.87 13.74 -11.80
CA SER A 198 -5.59 14.98 -12.13
C SER A 198 -4.74 16.21 -11.86
N MET A 199 -4.05 16.29 -10.71
CA MET A 199 -3.18 17.41 -10.36
C MET A 199 -1.93 17.49 -11.25
N THR A 200 -1.48 16.37 -11.78
CA THR A 200 -0.40 16.33 -12.78
C THR A 200 -0.79 17.12 -14.03
N ILE A 201 -2.05 17.05 -14.46
CA ILE A 201 -2.60 17.76 -15.62
C ILE A 201 -3.02 19.19 -15.26
N CYS A 202 -3.71 19.36 -14.13
CA CYS A 202 -4.30 20.66 -13.72
C CYS A 202 -3.27 21.65 -13.19
N ARG A 203 -2.13 21.18 -12.67
CA ARG A 203 -1.02 22.01 -12.16
C ARG A 203 -1.47 23.05 -11.13
N PRO A 204 -2.11 22.65 -10.03
CA PRO A 204 -2.65 23.55 -9.04
C PRO A 204 -1.56 24.39 -8.36
N SER A 205 -1.95 25.52 -7.77
CA SER A 205 -1.12 26.19 -6.77
C SER A 205 -0.90 25.26 -5.56
N PHE A 206 0.17 25.48 -4.81
CA PHE A 206 0.49 24.65 -3.63
C PHE A 206 -0.69 24.56 -2.64
N LYS A 207 -1.35 25.69 -2.36
CA LYS A 207 -2.52 25.76 -1.46
C LYS A 207 -3.68 24.89 -1.96
N ASN A 208 -4.03 25.03 -3.23
CA ASN A 208 -5.12 24.26 -3.84
C ASN A 208 -4.77 22.77 -3.92
N GLY A 209 -3.50 22.47 -4.19
CA GLY A 209 -3.02 21.08 -4.16
C GLY A 209 -3.13 20.45 -2.77
N LEU A 210 -2.78 21.17 -1.71
CA LEU A 210 -2.90 20.66 -0.34
C LEU A 210 -4.37 20.52 0.07
N LEU A 211 -5.22 21.52 -0.25
CA LEU A 211 -6.64 21.48 0.07
C LEU A 211 -7.35 20.31 -0.63
N GLY A 212 -6.99 20.03 -1.89
CA GLY A 212 -7.54 18.90 -2.61
C GLY A 212 -7.15 17.53 -2.04
N ILE A 213 -6.00 17.40 -1.38
CA ILE A 213 -5.67 16.18 -0.61
C ILE A 213 -6.70 15.96 0.50
N LEU A 214 -7.08 17.02 1.24
CA LEU A 214 -8.12 16.92 2.28
C LEU A 214 -9.46 16.54 1.69
N VAL A 215 -9.85 17.14 0.56
CA VAL A 215 -11.09 16.77 -0.16
C VAL A 215 -11.06 15.29 -0.55
N THR A 216 -9.93 14.79 -1.04
CA THR A 216 -9.80 13.38 -1.44
C THR A 216 -9.85 12.44 -0.24
N LEU A 217 -9.21 12.79 0.87
CA LEU A 217 -9.25 11.98 2.09
C LEU A 217 -10.66 11.90 2.66
N THR A 218 -11.37 13.02 2.73
CA THR A 218 -12.77 13.04 3.21
C THR A 218 -13.71 12.28 2.27
N ALA A 219 -13.56 12.44 0.95
CA ALA A 219 -14.34 11.71 -0.04
C ALA A 219 -14.11 10.20 0.05
N SER A 220 -12.84 9.78 0.21
CA SER A 220 -12.48 8.38 0.39
C SER A 220 -13.08 7.78 1.66
N LEU A 221 -12.96 8.47 2.78
CA LEU A 221 -13.52 8.01 4.05
C LEU A 221 -15.04 7.91 4.00
N SER A 222 -15.72 8.95 3.49
CA SER A 222 -17.18 8.97 3.35
C SER A 222 -17.67 7.85 2.42
N SER A 223 -17.00 7.64 1.30
CA SER A 223 -17.29 6.56 0.35
C SER A 223 -17.18 5.18 1.01
N ASN A 224 -16.13 4.96 1.82
CA ASN A 224 -15.95 3.70 2.52
C ASN A 224 -16.99 3.49 3.64
N ILE A 225 -17.35 4.53 4.39
CA ILE A 225 -18.41 4.47 5.40
C ILE A 225 -19.72 4.05 4.76
N LEU A 226 -20.12 4.67 3.65
CA LEU A 226 -21.33 4.31 2.93
C LEU A 226 -21.31 2.87 2.40
N ARG A 227 -20.18 2.41 1.91
CA ARG A 227 -19.99 1.02 1.49
C ARG A 227 -20.21 0.05 2.65
N ILE A 228 -19.64 0.33 3.84
CA ILE A 228 -19.82 -0.49 5.05
C ILE A 228 -21.30 -0.52 5.45
N ILE A 229 -22.00 0.62 5.40
CA ILE A 229 -23.43 0.69 5.70
C ILE A 229 -24.24 -0.23 4.76
N VAL A 230 -23.96 -0.19 3.45
CA VAL A 230 -24.67 -1.05 2.48
C VAL A 230 -24.42 -2.54 2.78
N PHE A 231 -23.19 -2.92 3.11
CA PHE A 231 -22.87 -4.29 3.49
C PHE A 231 -23.55 -4.71 4.79
N ALA A 232 -23.55 -3.83 5.80
CA ALA A 232 -24.21 -4.09 7.07
C ALA A 232 -25.73 -4.26 6.89
N LEU A 233 -26.34 -3.42 6.09
CA LEU A 233 -27.78 -3.54 5.76
C LEU A 233 -28.09 -4.81 4.97
N ASN A 234 -27.27 -5.20 4.01
CA ASN A 234 -27.48 -6.43 3.25
C ASN A 234 -27.41 -7.68 4.14
N ILE A 235 -26.42 -7.73 5.06
CA ILE A 235 -26.26 -8.84 5.99
C ILE A 235 -27.44 -8.90 6.96
N SER A 236 -27.91 -7.75 7.43
CA SER A 236 -28.94 -7.67 8.50
C SER A 236 -30.35 -7.78 7.97
N PHE A 237 -30.60 -7.30 6.76
CA PHE A 237 -31.92 -7.22 6.13
C PHE A 237 -31.85 -7.68 4.66
N PRO A 238 -31.55 -8.96 4.39
CA PRO A 238 -31.37 -9.46 3.01
C PRO A 238 -32.68 -9.35 2.16
N GLU A 239 -33.82 -9.26 2.78
CA GLU A 239 -35.12 -9.09 2.12
C GLU A 239 -35.21 -7.78 1.34
N TYR A 240 -34.60 -6.70 1.81
CA TYR A 240 -34.57 -5.43 1.07
C TYR A 240 -33.65 -5.46 -0.16
N PHE A 241 -32.81 -6.46 -0.26
CA PHE A 241 -31.89 -6.65 -1.38
C PHE A 241 -32.35 -7.79 -2.31
N PHE A 242 -33.60 -8.13 -2.31
CA PHE A 242 -34.20 -9.21 -3.13
C PHE A 242 -33.53 -10.57 -2.93
N GLY A 243 -32.97 -10.82 -1.75
CA GLY A 243 -32.20 -12.04 -1.45
C GLY A 243 -30.81 -12.11 -2.12
N LEU A 244 -30.34 -11.02 -2.74
CA LEU A 244 -28.99 -10.95 -3.30
C LEU A 244 -27.96 -10.90 -2.18
N ASP A 245 -27.00 -11.81 -2.21
CA ASP A 245 -25.84 -11.78 -1.31
C ASP A 245 -24.77 -10.82 -1.86
N VAL A 246 -24.80 -9.57 -1.40
CA VAL A 246 -23.85 -8.52 -1.81
C VAL A 246 -22.43 -8.81 -1.32
N MET A 247 -22.25 -9.74 -0.38
CA MET A 247 -20.93 -10.19 0.07
C MET A 247 -20.31 -11.23 -0.87
N SER A 248 -21.08 -11.79 -1.81
CA SER A 248 -20.58 -12.75 -2.80
C SER A 248 -20.02 -12.06 -4.05
N ASP A 249 -19.01 -12.69 -4.69
CA ASP A 249 -18.54 -12.25 -6.00
C ASP A 249 -19.59 -12.59 -7.08
N PRO A 250 -19.80 -11.72 -8.07
CA PRO A 250 -19.13 -10.44 -8.35
C PRO A 250 -19.76 -9.21 -7.69
N LEU A 251 -20.85 -9.36 -6.90
CA LEU A 251 -21.61 -8.23 -6.34
C LEU A 251 -20.76 -7.41 -5.35
N HIS A 252 -19.93 -8.07 -4.54
CA HIS A 252 -19.02 -7.39 -3.63
C HIS A 252 -18.09 -6.40 -4.36
N ASP A 253 -17.51 -6.83 -5.47
CA ASP A 253 -16.61 -5.99 -6.28
C ASP A 253 -17.38 -4.87 -6.99
N LEU A 254 -18.60 -5.15 -7.46
CA LEU A 254 -19.44 -4.15 -8.11
C LEU A 254 -19.82 -3.03 -7.12
N VAL A 255 -20.22 -3.36 -5.91
CA VAL A 255 -20.49 -2.37 -4.86
C VAL A 255 -19.23 -1.57 -4.55
N GLY A 256 -18.07 -2.22 -4.43
CA GLY A 256 -16.80 -1.55 -4.27
C GLY A 256 -16.50 -0.54 -5.37
N LEU A 257 -16.75 -0.90 -6.62
CA LEU A 257 -16.57 -0.04 -7.80
C LEU A 257 -17.54 1.15 -7.78
N ILE A 258 -18.82 0.94 -7.45
CA ILE A 258 -19.81 2.02 -7.36
C ILE A 258 -19.37 3.07 -6.35
N PHE A 259 -18.96 2.64 -5.15
CA PHE A 259 -18.50 3.57 -4.12
C PHE A 259 -17.16 4.21 -4.46
N LEU A 260 -16.27 3.54 -5.19
CA LEU A 260 -15.04 4.15 -5.71
C LEU A 260 -15.37 5.28 -6.71
N ILE A 261 -16.33 5.06 -7.63
CA ILE A 261 -16.79 6.09 -8.56
C ILE A 261 -17.40 7.26 -7.80
N PHE A 262 -18.28 6.97 -6.82
CA PHE A 262 -18.89 7.99 -5.97
C PHE A 262 -17.85 8.85 -5.24
N GLY A 263 -16.81 8.23 -4.64
CA GLY A 263 -15.68 8.93 -4.03
C GLY A 263 -14.83 9.73 -5.03
N GLY A 264 -14.82 9.34 -6.32
CA GLY A 264 -14.11 10.04 -7.39
C GLY A 264 -14.78 11.34 -7.86
N VAL A 265 -16.11 11.46 -7.71
CA VAL A 265 -16.89 12.62 -8.18
C VAL A 265 -16.40 13.95 -7.56
N PRO A 266 -16.24 14.09 -6.22
CA PRO A 266 -15.72 15.31 -5.61
C PRO A 266 -14.30 15.65 -6.10
N ILE A 267 -13.48 14.66 -6.39
CA ILE A 267 -12.10 14.84 -6.86
C ILE A 267 -12.10 15.42 -8.27
N ILE A 268 -12.92 14.86 -9.16
CA ILE A 268 -13.04 15.34 -10.54
C ILE A 268 -13.62 16.76 -10.54
N TYR A 269 -14.68 17.00 -9.75
CA TYR A 269 -15.27 18.33 -9.59
C TYR A 269 -14.24 19.35 -9.11
N TRP A 270 -13.43 18.99 -8.09
CA TRP A 270 -12.34 19.82 -7.60
C TRP A 270 -11.32 20.11 -8.71
N ALA A 271 -10.87 19.07 -9.42
CA ALA A 271 -9.89 19.19 -10.49
C ALA A 271 -10.37 20.11 -11.62
N VAL A 272 -11.63 20.00 -12.03
CA VAL A 272 -12.23 20.85 -13.08
C VAL A 272 -12.27 22.31 -12.64
N ASN A 273 -12.65 22.58 -11.38
CA ASN A 273 -12.75 23.95 -10.88
C ASN A 273 -11.40 24.66 -10.70
N ILE A 274 -10.33 23.89 -10.45
CA ILE A 274 -8.98 24.47 -10.30
C ILE A 274 -8.16 24.39 -11.57
N TYR A 275 -8.67 23.74 -12.64
CA TYR A 275 -7.99 23.66 -13.91
C TYR A 275 -7.77 25.05 -14.47
N GLN A 276 -6.49 25.46 -14.57
CA GLN A 276 -6.10 26.68 -15.24
C GLN A 276 -5.56 26.31 -16.62
N PRO A 277 -6.32 26.60 -17.70
CA PRO A 277 -5.77 26.45 -19.03
C PRO A 277 -4.53 27.33 -19.12
N TYR A 278 -3.48 26.84 -19.76
CA TYR A 278 -2.26 27.59 -19.98
C TYR A 278 -2.65 28.90 -20.72
N LYS A 279 -2.72 30.03 -19.98
CA LYS A 279 -2.87 31.33 -20.60
C LYS A 279 -1.60 31.56 -21.38
N TYR A 280 -1.71 31.45 -22.69
CA TYR A 280 -0.74 32.00 -23.59
C TYR A 280 -0.79 33.53 -23.32
N GLU A 281 0.12 34.05 -22.51
CA GLU A 281 0.45 35.46 -22.61
C GLU A 281 1.07 35.62 -23.99
N THR A 282 0.22 35.79 -25.00
CA THR A 282 0.52 36.60 -26.13
C THR A 282 0.77 37.98 -25.55
N SER A 283 1.99 38.23 -25.11
CA SER A 283 2.48 39.59 -25.02
C SER A 283 2.66 40.10 -26.47
N LEU A 284 1.56 40.26 -27.15
CA LEU A 284 1.39 41.35 -28.07
C LEU A 284 1.47 42.58 -27.17
N SER A 285 2.71 42.92 -26.73
CA SER A 285 2.98 44.23 -26.25
C SER A 285 2.60 45.12 -27.42
N THR A 286 1.46 45.76 -27.26
CA THR A 286 1.18 47.02 -27.97
C THR A 286 2.38 47.90 -27.65
N TYR A 287 3.39 47.86 -28.50
CA TYR A 287 4.43 48.88 -28.53
C TYR A 287 3.71 50.16 -28.82
N LYS A 288 3.28 50.86 -27.77
CA LYS A 288 3.06 52.28 -27.83
C LYS A 288 4.37 52.91 -28.31
N LEU A 289 4.34 53.31 -29.57
CA LEU A 289 5.33 54.12 -30.24
C LEU A 289 5.41 55.46 -29.53
N THR A 290 6.08 55.56 -28.40
CA THR A 290 6.46 56.84 -27.75
C THR A 290 7.66 56.60 -26.87
N SER A 291 8.78 56.86 -27.45
CA SER A 291 9.97 57.53 -26.91
C SER A 291 11.25 57.00 -27.56
N LEU A 292 11.65 57.67 -28.60
CA LEU A 292 13.03 57.76 -29.03
C LEU A 292 13.84 58.44 -27.91
N ILE A 293 14.38 57.66 -27.00
CA ILE A 293 15.50 58.08 -26.16
C ILE A 293 16.51 56.94 -26.15
N LYS A 294 17.66 57.26 -26.74
CA LYS A 294 18.86 56.45 -26.83
C LYS A 294 19.29 55.97 -25.44
N THR A 295 19.15 54.69 -25.15
CA THR A 295 19.96 54.02 -24.14
C THR A 295 21.00 53.16 -24.84
N PRO A 296 22.25 53.13 -24.37
CA PRO A 296 23.32 52.41 -25.05
C PRO A 296 23.04 50.91 -25.01
N PHE A 297 23.18 50.27 -26.17
CA PHE A 297 23.11 48.84 -26.40
C PHE A 297 23.93 48.09 -25.36
N LYS A 298 23.29 47.59 -24.31
CA LYS A 298 23.84 46.47 -23.53
C LYS A 298 23.73 45.24 -24.43
N LYS A 299 24.87 44.80 -24.97
CA LYS A 299 24.99 43.50 -25.64
C LYS A 299 24.24 42.45 -24.80
N PRO A 300 23.31 41.65 -25.39
CA PRO A 300 22.74 40.52 -24.67
C PRO A 300 23.90 39.60 -24.32
N TRP A 301 24.12 39.43 -23.02
CA TRP A 301 25.06 38.43 -22.54
C TRP A 301 24.66 37.05 -23.09
N GLN A 302 25.49 36.54 -23.99
CA GLN A 302 25.42 35.19 -24.49
C GLN A 302 25.80 34.24 -23.37
N THR A 303 24.86 33.95 -22.47
CA THR A 303 25.05 32.95 -21.39
C THR A 303 24.58 31.55 -21.78
N GLY A 304 24.23 31.32 -23.06
CA GLY A 304 23.71 30.02 -23.52
C GLY A 304 24.73 28.91 -23.78
N GLY A 305 26.03 29.22 -23.84
CA GLY A 305 27.05 28.22 -24.23
C GLY A 305 27.85 27.63 -23.08
N GLN A 306 28.00 28.33 -21.97
CA GLN A 306 28.92 27.91 -20.90
C GLN A 306 28.38 26.80 -19.96
N ASN A 307 27.07 26.62 -19.85
CA ASN A 307 26.48 25.71 -18.89
C ASN A 307 26.42 24.24 -19.37
N VAL A 308 26.55 23.97 -20.66
CA VAL A 308 26.47 22.61 -21.24
C VAL A 308 27.75 21.83 -20.93
N PHE A 309 28.90 22.46 -21.08
CA PHE A 309 30.19 21.82 -20.77
C PHE A 309 30.42 21.63 -19.26
N ALA A 310 29.91 22.51 -18.41
CA ALA A 310 30.00 22.39 -16.97
C ALA A 310 29.16 21.21 -16.40
N SER A 311 28.10 20.81 -17.09
CA SER A 311 27.25 19.68 -16.65
C SER A 311 27.75 18.30 -17.11
N LEU A 312 28.63 18.23 -18.09
CA LEU A 312 29.15 16.97 -18.63
C LEU A 312 29.99 16.17 -17.61
N PRO A 313 30.96 16.79 -16.89
CA PRO A 313 31.71 16.07 -15.86
C PRO A 313 30.80 15.52 -14.76
N LEU A 314 29.82 16.33 -14.32
CA LEU A 314 28.85 15.91 -13.31
C LEU A 314 28.01 14.70 -13.79
N ALA A 315 27.56 14.73 -15.05
CA ALA A 315 26.81 13.62 -15.65
C ALA A 315 27.65 12.33 -15.70
N LEU A 316 28.94 12.44 -16.06
CA LEU A 316 29.86 11.29 -16.08
C LEU A 316 30.10 10.73 -14.67
N VAL A 317 30.29 11.59 -13.66
CA VAL A 317 30.43 11.17 -12.27
C VAL A 317 29.16 10.43 -11.80
N CYS A 318 27.99 10.98 -12.07
CA CYS A 318 26.72 10.32 -11.75
C CYS A 318 26.58 8.96 -12.45
N PHE A 319 27.03 8.84 -13.70
CA PHE A 319 26.99 7.58 -14.45
C PHE A 319 27.93 6.54 -13.86
N CYS A 320 29.16 6.92 -13.51
CA CYS A 320 30.11 6.02 -12.84
C CYS A 320 29.57 5.57 -11.48
N LEU A 321 29.00 6.48 -10.68
CA LEU A 321 28.36 6.15 -9.40
C LEU A 321 27.20 5.16 -9.60
N ALA A 322 26.36 5.38 -10.61
CA ALA A 322 25.23 4.50 -10.90
C ALA A 322 25.68 3.07 -11.21
N ILE A 323 26.73 2.92 -12.05
CA ILE A 323 27.31 1.61 -12.37
C ILE A 323 27.91 0.97 -11.11
N THR A 324 28.64 1.73 -10.30
CA THR A 324 29.23 1.23 -9.06
C THR A 324 28.16 0.70 -8.10
N ILE A 325 27.08 1.46 -7.92
CA ILE A 325 25.98 1.08 -7.02
C ILE A 325 25.31 -0.24 -7.46
N ILE A 326 25.08 -0.42 -8.75
CA ILE A 326 24.47 -1.66 -9.27
C ILE A 326 25.34 -2.88 -9.03
N ASN A 327 26.64 -2.71 -9.10
CA ASN A 327 27.58 -3.82 -8.92
C ASN A 327 27.91 -4.11 -7.45
N LEU A 328 27.43 -3.31 -6.49
CA LEU A 328 27.64 -3.58 -5.08
C LEU A 328 26.87 -4.84 -4.64
N PRO A 329 27.53 -5.78 -3.92
CA PRO A 329 26.84 -6.94 -3.38
C PRO A 329 25.81 -6.52 -2.33
N ARG A 330 24.68 -7.21 -2.30
CA ARG A 330 23.62 -7.02 -1.31
C ARG A 330 23.78 -8.04 -0.20
N ASN A 331 24.17 -7.59 0.97
CA ASN A 331 24.19 -8.41 2.17
C ASN A 331 23.02 -7.95 3.07
N PRO A 332 21.95 -8.74 3.19
CA PRO A 332 20.83 -8.37 4.06
C PRO A 332 21.30 -8.26 5.50
N ILE A 333 21.04 -7.12 6.13
CA ILE A 333 21.26 -6.92 7.55
C ILE A 333 20.08 -7.52 8.30
N ASP A 334 20.35 -8.56 9.07
CA ASP A 334 19.40 -9.18 9.96
C ASP A 334 19.32 -8.35 11.25
N VAL A 335 18.19 -7.65 11.43
CA VAL A 335 17.93 -6.80 12.61
C VAL A 335 17.05 -7.50 13.64
N GLY A 336 16.58 -8.72 13.36
CA GLY A 336 15.75 -9.50 14.27
C GLY A 336 16.57 -10.33 15.25
N LYS A 337 15.97 -10.70 16.39
CA LYS A 337 16.52 -11.73 17.26
C LYS A 337 16.52 -13.05 16.52
N LYS A 338 17.68 -13.68 16.39
CA LYS A 338 17.80 -15.03 15.83
C LYS A 338 17.31 -16.07 16.83
N ASN A 339 16.68 -17.13 16.32
CA ASN A 339 16.30 -18.32 17.08
C ASN A 339 15.31 -18.05 18.23
N LEU A 340 14.11 -17.60 17.89
CA LEU A 340 12.99 -17.59 18.81
C LEU A 340 12.45 -19.04 18.97
N PRO A 341 12.63 -19.70 20.11
CA PRO A 341 12.16 -21.07 20.26
C PRO A 341 10.64 -21.14 20.18
N ILE A 342 10.12 -22.11 19.42
CA ILE A 342 8.72 -22.48 19.40
C ILE A 342 8.61 -23.88 19.97
N SER A 343 7.86 -24.04 21.06
CA SER A 343 7.48 -25.36 21.57
C SER A 343 6.26 -25.86 20.79
N LEU A 344 6.47 -26.88 19.98
CA LEU A 344 5.37 -27.56 19.29
C LEU A 344 4.76 -28.61 20.26
N PRO A 345 3.43 -28.64 20.45
CA PRO A 345 2.78 -29.70 21.19
C PRO A 345 3.06 -31.07 20.53
N THR A 346 3.44 -32.04 21.32
CA THR A 346 3.73 -33.39 20.81
C THR A 346 2.48 -34.16 20.42
N TRP A 347 1.33 -33.81 20.99
CA TRP A 347 0.02 -34.37 20.68
C TRP A 347 -1.08 -33.37 20.94
N ILE A 348 -2.13 -33.43 20.16
CA ILE A 348 -3.33 -32.58 20.30
C ILE A 348 -4.54 -33.48 20.01
N ASN A 349 -5.52 -33.48 20.91
CA ASN A 349 -6.80 -34.21 20.75
C ASN A 349 -6.66 -35.69 20.40
N GLY A 350 -5.60 -36.36 20.92
CA GLY A 350 -5.33 -37.77 20.65
C GLY A 350 -4.41 -38.05 19.45
N ASP A 351 -4.16 -37.07 18.61
CA ASP A 351 -3.24 -37.18 17.46
C ASP A 351 -1.82 -36.78 17.83
N ILE A 352 -0.84 -37.53 17.35
CA ILE A 352 0.59 -37.28 17.56
C ILE A 352 1.08 -36.32 16.44
N ALA A 353 1.88 -35.34 16.84
CA ALA A 353 2.49 -34.37 15.91
C ALA A 353 3.40 -35.08 14.90
N ARG A 354 3.15 -34.86 13.63
CA ARG A 354 4.06 -35.16 12.52
C ARG A 354 4.63 -33.87 11.99
N ILE A 355 5.91 -33.61 12.24
CA ILE A 355 6.56 -32.39 11.76
C ILE A 355 6.56 -32.40 10.23
N ALA A 356 5.94 -31.38 9.62
CA ALA A 356 5.94 -31.17 8.19
C ALA A 356 7.08 -30.18 7.82
N PRO A 357 7.90 -30.47 6.80
CA PRO A 357 8.94 -29.56 6.37
C PRO A 357 8.32 -28.27 5.79
N LEU A 358 8.96 -27.15 6.07
CA LEU A 358 8.64 -25.90 5.40
C LEU A 358 9.14 -25.96 3.94
N LEU A 359 8.44 -25.30 3.05
CA LEU A 359 8.95 -25.11 1.68
C LEU A 359 10.24 -24.27 1.73
N PRO A 360 11.21 -24.46 0.82
CA PRO A 360 12.46 -23.68 0.84
C PRO A 360 12.26 -22.14 0.80
N LYS A 361 11.19 -21.68 0.13
CA LYS A 361 10.80 -20.26 0.13
C LYS A 361 10.25 -19.79 1.47
N GLU A 362 9.48 -20.63 2.16
CA GLU A 362 8.94 -20.33 3.48
C GLU A 362 10.06 -20.29 4.52
N GLU A 363 10.95 -21.27 4.49
CA GLU A 363 12.10 -21.32 5.37
C GLU A 363 13.00 -20.09 5.20
N ALA A 364 13.37 -19.75 3.97
CA ALA A 364 14.16 -18.57 3.67
C ALA A 364 13.44 -17.27 4.12
N TYR A 365 12.12 -17.19 3.96
CA TYR A 365 11.35 -16.02 4.37
C TYR A 365 11.35 -15.82 5.88
N PHE A 366 11.15 -16.86 6.65
CA PHE A 366 11.06 -16.77 8.11
C PHE A 366 12.43 -16.67 8.78
N THR A 367 13.43 -17.39 8.32
CA THR A 367 14.75 -17.44 8.97
C THR A 367 15.62 -16.21 8.70
N ASN A 368 15.50 -15.58 7.52
CA ASN A 368 16.37 -14.48 7.13
C ASN A 368 16.22 -13.20 7.96
N TYR A 369 15.20 -13.08 8.80
CA TYR A 369 14.91 -11.83 9.51
C TYR A 369 14.53 -12.04 10.98
N GLY A 370 14.99 -13.12 11.58
CA GLY A 370 14.78 -13.38 13.01
C GLY A 370 13.39 -13.88 13.35
N GLY A 371 12.70 -14.51 12.40
CA GLY A 371 11.49 -15.29 12.65
C GLY A 371 11.80 -16.77 12.77
N THR A 372 10.91 -17.53 13.39
CA THR A 372 10.93 -18.97 13.44
C THR A 372 9.55 -19.50 13.07
N ALA A 373 9.48 -20.48 12.20
CA ALA A 373 8.23 -21.12 11.83
C ALA A 373 8.33 -22.63 12.02
N VAL A 374 7.23 -23.23 12.48
CA VAL A 374 7.08 -24.69 12.59
C VAL A 374 5.72 -25.10 12.07
N LYS A 375 5.69 -26.21 11.34
CA LYS A 375 4.48 -26.81 10.81
C LYS A 375 4.40 -28.25 11.24
N ALA A 376 3.22 -28.69 11.68
CA ALA A 376 2.96 -30.09 12.01
C ALA A 376 1.54 -30.50 11.63
N ASP A 377 1.38 -31.75 11.27
CA ASP A 377 0.10 -32.40 11.00
C ASP A 377 -0.33 -33.24 12.19
N PHE A 378 -1.63 -33.17 12.50
CA PHE A 378 -2.31 -33.91 13.57
C PHE A 378 -3.54 -34.57 12.95
N GLY A 379 -3.39 -35.85 12.55
CA GLY A 379 -4.44 -36.55 11.80
C GLY A 379 -4.81 -35.79 10.50
N MET A 380 -6.05 -35.33 10.43
CA MET A 380 -6.55 -34.53 9.28
C MET A 380 -6.31 -33.03 9.43
N HIS A 381 -5.80 -32.59 10.56
CA HIS A 381 -5.58 -31.18 10.88
C HIS A 381 -4.10 -30.81 10.76
N SER A 382 -3.82 -29.53 10.48
CA SER A 382 -2.45 -29.02 10.47
C SER A 382 -2.37 -27.74 11.32
N LEU A 383 -1.22 -27.55 11.94
CA LEU A 383 -0.88 -26.39 12.74
C LEU A 383 0.39 -25.73 12.16
N LEU A 384 0.29 -24.45 11.80
CA LEU A 384 1.44 -23.63 11.43
C LEU A 384 1.59 -22.52 12.44
N MET A 385 2.75 -22.44 13.06
CA MET A 385 3.09 -21.37 14.01
C MET A 385 4.28 -20.60 13.50
N VAL A 386 4.18 -19.27 13.58
CA VAL A 386 5.25 -18.35 13.21
C VAL A 386 5.49 -17.39 14.36
N LYS A 387 6.67 -17.45 14.96
CA LYS A 387 7.09 -16.56 16.06
C LYS A 387 8.09 -15.54 15.56
N THR A 388 7.94 -14.27 15.96
CA THR A 388 8.77 -13.18 15.47
C THR A 388 8.90 -12.02 16.46
N SER A 389 10.05 -11.38 16.46
CA SER A 389 10.26 -10.06 17.07
C SER A 389 10.02 -8.90 16.10
N SER A 390 9.74 -9.19 14.83
CA SER A 390 9.46 -8.21 13.76
C SER A 390 8.09 -8.48 13.10
N PRO A 391 6.98 -8.19 13.79
CA PRO A 391 5.63 -8.44 13.29
C PRO A 391 5.35 -7.80 11.92
N LEU A 392 5.82 -6.58 11.70
CA LEU A 392 5.65 -5.89 10.41
C LEU A 392 6.21 -6.68 9.22
N ARG A 393 7.21 -7.53 9.46
CA ARG A 393 7.89 -8.32 8.43
C ARG A 393 7.30 -9.71 8.25
N HIS A 394 7.04 -10.42 9.35
CA HIS A 394 6.69 -11.84 9.33
C HIS A 394 5.21 -12.13 9.53
N LEU A 395 4.47 -11.26 10.25
CA LEU A 395 3.04 -11.46 10.38
C LEU A 395 2.34 -11.00 9.10
N HIS A 396 1.52 -11.87 8.58
CA HIS A 396 0.67 -11.60 7.42
C HIS A 396 -0.58 -12.46 7.49
N SER A 397 -1.59 -12.05 6.77
CA SER A 397 -2.82 -12.81 6.64
C SER A 397 -2.57 -14.07 5.79
N PRO A 398 -3.21 -15.19 6.08
CA PRO A 398 -3.03 -16.43 5.31
C PRO A 398 -3.29 -16.28 3.81
N ASP A 399 -4.18 -15.39 3.41
CA ASP A 399 -4.49 -15.15 2.00
C ASP A 399 -3.30 -14.62 1.21
N GLU A 400 -2.40 -13.84 1.82
CA GLU A 400 -1.19 -13.35 1.16
C GLU A 400 -0.28 -14.52 0.72
N CYS A 401 -0.03 -15.47 1.62
CA CYS A 401 0.82 -16.63 1.31
C CYS A 401 0.15 -17.63 0.38
N LEU A 402 -1.11 -17.93 0.66
CA LEU A 402 -1.83 -18.98 -0.05
C LEU A 402 -2.14 -18.59 -1.50
N ARG A 403 -2.42 -17.30 -1.78
CA ARG A 403 -2.53 -16.80 -3.16
C ARG A 403 -1.21 -16.95 -3.91
N GLY A 404 -0.07 -16.68 -3.24
CA GLY A 404 1.26 -16.93 -3.81
C GLY A 404 1.56 -18.40 -4.11
N LEU A 405 0.86 -19.34 -3.43
CA LEU A 405 0.91 -20.78 -3.66
C LEU A 405 -0.18 -21.26 -4.66
N GLY A 406 -0.98 -20.37 -5.22
CA GLY A 406 -2.01 -20.68 -6.20
C GLY A 406 -3.38 -21.08 -5.63
N PHE A 407 -3.60 -20.91 -4.33
CA PHE A 407 -4.92 -21.13 -3.73
C PHE A 407 -5.87 -19.97 -4.02
N LYS A 408 -7.15 -20.27 -4.20
CA LYS A 408 -8.22 -19.28 -4.16
C LYS A 408 -8.64 -19.12 -2.70
N VAL A 409 -8.46 -17.94 -2.12
CA VAL A 409 -8.70 -17.70 -0.69
C VAL A 409 -9.80 -16.66 -0.55
N ARG A 410 -10.79 -16.97 0.31
CA ARG A 410 -11.89 -16.08 0.68
C ARG A 410 -12.00 -16.00 2.20
N TYR A 411 -12.09 -14.78 2.72
CA TYR A 411 -12.43 -14.52 4.11
C TYR A 411 -13.88 -14.93 4.39
N GLN A 412 -14.12 -15.56 5.55
CA GLN A 412 -15.43 -16.10 5.95
C GLN A 412 -16.00 -15.46 7.24
N GLY A 413 -15.26 -14.54 7.82
CA GLY A 413 -15.64 -13.90 9.08
C GLY A 413 -14.70 -14.25 10.23
N SER A 414 -15.07 -13.87 11.45
CA SER A 414 -14.34 -14.22 12.65
C SER A 414 -15.10 -15.21 13.52
N SER A 415 -14.35 -15.99 14.29
CA SER A 415 -14.97 -16.91 15.26
C SER A 415 -15.44 -16.12 16.49
N ASN A 416 -16.62 -16.48 17.02
CA ASN A 416 -17.18 -15.93 18.25
C ASN A 416 -16.60 -16.60 19.52
N SER A 417 -15.47 -17.32 19.40
CA SER A 417 -14.79 -17.93 20.54
C SER A 417 -14.15 -16.87 21.44
N SER A 418 -13.87 -17.25 22.68
CA SER A 418 -13.18 -16.39 23.67
C SER A 418 -11.81 -15.87 23.22
N ILE A 419 -11.19 -16.53 22.25
CA ILE A 419 -9.95 -16.12 21.61
C ILE A 419 -10.27 -15.73 20.16
N PRO A 420 -10.05 -14.46 19.76
CA PRO A 420 -10.44 -13.98 18.45
C PRO A 420 -9.65 -14.67 17.33
N SER A 421 -10.33 -15.14 16.31
CA SER A 421 -9.75 -15.81 15.15
C SER A 421 -10.40 -15.33 13.86
N SER A 422 -9.62 -15.00 12.85
CA SER A 422 -10.10 -14.79 11.49
C SER A 422 -10.18 -16.12 10.75
N ILE A 423 -11.28 -16.37 10.04
CA ILE A 423 -11.53 -17.61 9.32
C ILE A 423 -11.47 -17.37 7.82
N TYR A 424 -10.73 -18.22 7.13
CA TYR A 424 -10.57 -18.21 5.69
C TYR A 424 -10.95 -19.55 5.09
N LYS A 425 -11.59 -19.54 3.92
CA LYS A 425 -11.74 -20.70 3.06
C LYS A 425 -10.66 -20.63 1.97
N ALA A 426 -9.83 -21.65 1.91
CA ALA A 426 -8.82 -21.79 0.87
C ALA A 426 -9.17 -22.98 -0.03
N VAL A 427 -9.13 -22.78 -1.34
CA VAL A 427 -9.39 -23.84 -2.34
C VAL A 427 -8.12 -24.04 -3.15
N SER A 428 -7.59 -25.26 -3.14
CA SER A 428 -6.40 -25.62 -3.92
C SER A 428 -6.71 -25.72 -5.41
N GLN A 429 -5.68 -25.86 -6.23
CA GLN A 429 -5.83 -26.12 -7.68
C GLN A 429 -6.54 -27.45 -7.97
N GLU A 430 -6.48 -28.40 -7.04
CA GLU A 430 -7.15 -29.71 -7.10
C GLU A 430 -8.59 -29.68 -6.55
N ASN A 431 -9.16 -28.47 -6.33
CA ASN A 431 -10.47 -28.25 -5.73
C ASN A 431 -10.65 -28.76 -4.28
N LEU A 432 -9.57 -29.06 -3.57
CA LEU A 432 -9.64 -29.36 -2.15
C LEU A 432 -9.87 -28.06 -1.37
N SER A 433 -10.83 -28.10 -0.44
CA SER A 433 -11.21 -26.94 0.35
C SER A 433 -10.76 -27.07 1.79
N TYR A 434 -10.13 -26.04 2.34
CA TYR A 434 -9.60 -25.97 3.69
C TYR A 434 -10.19 -24.77 4.44
N ARG A 435 -10.44 -24.95 5.73
CA ARG A 435 -10.67 -23.88 6.69
C ARG A 435 -9.36 -23.53 7.36
N ILE A 436 -9.03 -22.25 7.39
CA ILE A 436 -7.84 -21.73 8.05
C ILE A 436 -8.30 -20.70 9.07
N ALA A 437 -8.07 -20.97 10.34
CA ALA A 437 -8.34 -20.04 11.43
C ALA A 437 -7.03 -19.47 11.95
N VAL A 438 -6.87 -18.15 11.95
CA VAL A 438 -5.65 -17.48 12.38
C VAL A 438 -5.90 -16.58 13.58
N THR A 439 -4.97 -16.61 14.52
CA THR A 439 -4.90 -15.75 15.70
C THR A 439 -3.48 -15.23 15.84
N PHE A 440 -3.32 -13.96 16.19
CA PHE A 440 -2.04 -13.35 16.53
C PHE A 440 -1.97 -13.13 18.03
N ILE A 441 -0.86 -13.55 18.65
CA ILE A 441 -0.71 -13.57 20.11
C ILE A 441 0.65 -12.98 20.46
N SER A 442 0.68 -12.07 21.42
CA SER A 442 1.93 -11.51 21.97
C SER A 442 2.40 -12.32 23.18
N ASP A 443 3.69 -12.20 23.49
CA ASP A 443 4.31 -12.69 24.74
C ASP A 443 3.71 -12.06 26.01
N GLN A 444 2.95 -10.94 25.85
CA GLN A 444 2.23 -10.26 26.92
C GLN A 444 0.78 -10.72 27.09
N GLY A 445 0.36 -11.76 26.38
CA GLY A 445 -0.99 -12.30 26.45
C GLY A 445 -2.04 -11.51 25.66
N ILE A 446 -1.66 -10.52 24.85
CA ILE A 446 -2.58 -9.82 23.96
C ILE A 446 -2.88 -10.76 22.79
N SER A 447 -4.16 -11.02 22.52
CA SER A 447 -4.58 -11.81 21.36
C SER A 447 -5.50 -10.98 20.45
N THR A 448 -5.30 -11.11 19.14
CA THR A 448 -6.13 -10.46 18.13
C THR A 448 -6.22 -11.32 16.87
N ASN A 449 -7.29 -11.18 16.12
CA ASN A 449 -7.45 -11.76 14.79
C ASN A 449 -7.09 -10.79 13.67
N ASN A 450 -6.72 -9.55 14.00
CA ASN A 450 -6.40 -8.49 13.05
C ASN A 450 -4.89 -8.21 13.07
N ILE A 451 -4.25 -8.42 11.91
CA ILE A 451 -2.81 -8.20 11.76
C ILE A 451 -2.41 -6.74 11.99
N SER A 452 -3.24 -5.78 11.51
CA SER A 452 -2.93 -4.35 11.69
C SER A 452 -2.99 -3.95 13.16
N GLU A 453 -3.92 -4.52 13.93
CA GLU A 453 -3.98 -4.34 15.37
C GLU A 453 -2.75 -4.93 16.07
N ALA A 454 -2.31 -6.15 15.68
CA ALA A 454 -1.08 -6.75 16.22
C ALA A 454 0.14 -5.86 15.96
N ILE A 455 0.26 -5.31 14.75
CA ILE A 455 1.34 -4.38 14.38
C ILE A 455 1.24 -3.07 15.19
N TRP A 456 0.05 -2.52 15.39
CA TRP A 456 -0.15 -1.31 16.21
C TRP A 456 0.21 -1.53 17.68
N GLN A 457 -0.13 -2.69 18.24
CA GLN A 457 0.27 -3.05 19.60
C GLN A 457 1.80 -3.22 19.71
N TRP A 458 2.41 -3.81 18.68
CA TRP A 458 3.86 -3.90 18.61
C TRP A 458 4.53 -2.52 18.48
N PHE A 459 4.00 -1.57 17.72
CA PHE A 459 4.52 -0.19 17.68
C PHE A 459 4.50 0.49 19.05
N LYS A 460 3.51 0.18 19.89
CA LYS A 460 3.46 0.68 21.28
C LYS A 460 4.50 0.00 22.16
N ASN A 461 4.85 -1.25 21.90
CA ASN A 461 5.89 -2.00 22.60
C ASN A 461 6.75 -2.80 21.62
N PRO A 462 7.78 -2.16 21.01
CA PRO A 462 8.61 -2.80 19.98
C PRO A 462 9.49 -3.96 20.47
N LYS A 463 9.55 -4.19 21.79
CA LYS A 463 10.29 -5.30 22.39
C LYS A 463 9.45 -6.58 22.52
N SER A 464 8.13 -6.50 22.29
CA SER A 464 7.24 -7.66 22.39
C SER A 464 7.48 -8.64 21.24
N GLU A 465 7.42 -9.93 21.58
CA GLU A 465 7.44 -11.03 20.63
C GLU A 465 5.99 -11.38 20.27
N TRP A 466 5.78 -11.75 19.02
CA TRP A 466 4.46 -12.10 18.51
C TRP A 466 4.48 -13.46 17.85
N MET A 467 3.37 -14.18 17.95
CA MET A 467 3.17 -15.47 17.33
C MET A 467 1.87 -15.48 16.52
N SER A 468 1.94 -15.91 15.26
CA SER A 468 0.79 -16.29 14.46
C SER A 468 0.50 -17.77 14.67
N VAL A 469 -0.72 -18.12 15.03
CA VAL A 469 -1.21 -19.49 15.19
C VAL A 469 -2.25 -19.76 14.13
N GLN A 470 -1.90 -20.55 13.11
CA GLN A 470 -2.78 -20.90 12.00
C GLN A 470 -3.21 -22.34 12.14
N ARG A 471 -4.51 -22.56 12.31
CA ARG A 471 -5.14 -23.87 12.47
C ARG A 471 -5.85 -24.20 11.17
N ILE A 472 -5.42 -25.28 10.54
CA ILE A 472 -5.86 -25.70 9.23
C ILE A 472 -6.66 -26.99 9.38
N SER A 473 -7.82 -27.07 8.75
CA SER A 473 -8.66 -28.26 8.76
C SER A 473 -9.42 -28.40 7.43
N PRO A 474 -9.87 -29.60 7.02
CA PRO A 474 -10.73 -29.76 5.86
C PRO A 474 -12.00 -28.91 6.02
N TRP A 475 -12.48 -28.29 4.93
CA TRP A 475 -13.68 -27.44 4.98
C TRP A 475 -14.96 -28.22 5.27
N GLY A 476 -15.05 -29.46 4.81
CA GLY A 476 -16.27 -30.28 4.83
C GLY A 476 -16.61 -30.97 6.14
N ILE A 477 -15.81 -30.77 7.21
CA ILE A 477 -16.12 -31.33 8.52
C ILE A 477 -17.17 -30.50 9.28
N GLU A 478 -17.82 -31.09 10.28
CA GLU A 478 -18.86 -30.43 11.05
C GLU A 478 -18.31 -29.26 11.90
N GLY A 479 -19.12 -28.22 12.09
CA GLY A 479 -18.70 -27.01 12.80
C GLY A 479 -18.16 -27.25 14.21
N TYR A 480 -18.75 -28.21 14.97
CA TYR A 480 -18.28 -28.55 16.30
C TYR A 480 -16.87 -29.18 16.30
N GLN A 481 -16.47 -29.89 15.23
CA GLN A 481 -15.14 -30.44 15.09
C GLN A 481 -14.07 -29.36 14.92
N HIS A 482 -14.42 -28.30 14.16
CA HIS A 482 -13.57 -27.13 14.06
C HIS A 482 -13.36 -26.44 15.41
N GLU A 483 -14.44 -26.26 16.20
CA GLU A 483 -14.36 -25.63 17.51
C GLU A 483 -13.56 -26.49 18.49
N THR A 484 -13.75 -27.82 18.46
CA THR A 484 -13.00 -28.78 19.30
C THR A 484 -11.50 -28.70 18.98
N TRP A 485 -11.15 -28.67 17.68
CA TRP A 485 -9.77 -28.51 17.25
C TRP A 485 -9.19 -27.18 17.72
N ASP A 486 -9.90 -26.07 17.49
CA ASP A 486 -9.46 -24.74 17.90
C ASP A 486 -9.20 -24.66 19.42
N LYS A 487 -10.11 -25.21 20.25
CA LYS A 487 -9.97 -25.27 21.71
C LYS A 487 -8.80 -26.15 22.15
N ALA A 488 -8.61 -27.32 21.52
CA ALA A 488 -7.54 -28.22 21.83
C ALA A 488 -6.16 -27.61 21.53
N VAL A 489 -6.01 -26.91 20.41
CA VAL A 489 -4.78 -26.18 20.06
C VAL A 489 -4.47 -25.12 21.11
N PHE A 490 -5.45 -24.28 21.47
CA PHE A 490 -5.23 -23.23 22.46
C PHE A 490 -4.88 -23.79 23.84
N SER A 491 -5.55 -24.87 24.26
CA SER A 491 -5.22 -25.56 25.51
C SER A 491 -3.80 -26.17 25.50
N ALA A 492 -3.40 -26.77 24.39
CA ALA A 492 -2.06 -27.35 24.24
C ALA A 492 -0.93 -26.30 24.20
N LEU A 493 -1.27 -25.07 23.87
CA LEU A 493 -0.34 -23.91 23.84
C LEU A 493 -0.42 -23.06 25.10
N ASP A 494 -1.17 -23.45 26.13
CA ASP A 494 -1.43 -22.67 27.36
C ASP A 494 -2.00 -21.27 27.10
N ILE A 495 -2.78 -21.13 26.03
CA ILE A 495 -3.41 -19.86 25.66
C ILE A 495 -4.80 -19.80 26.27
N SER A 496 -4.99 -18.97 27.28
CA SER A 496 -6.27 -18.81 27.97
C SER A 496 -6.95 -17.46 27.69
N PRO A 497 -8.29 -17.40 27.72
CA PRO A 497 -9.04 -16.16 27.55
C PRO A 497 -8.77 -15.10 28.63
N ASN A 498 -8.29 -15.51 29.81
CA ASN A 498 -8.07 -14.63 30.96
C ASN A 498 -6.79 -13.80 30.89
N THR A 499 -5.94 -13.99 29.88
CA THR A 499 -4.75 -13.17 29.63
C THR A 499 -5.06 -11.89 28.83
N LEU A 500 -6.33 -11.66 28.45
CA LEU A 500 -6.74 -10.43 27.79
C LEU A 500 -6.72 -9.27 28.78
N PRO A 501 -5.91 -8.22 28.56
CA PRO A 501 -6.11 -6.97 29.29
C PRO A 501 -7.51 -6.48 28.97
N GLN A 502 -8.34 -6.23 30.00
CA GLN A 502 -9.70 -5.72 29.88
C GLN A 502 -9.66 -4.31 29.23
N LEU A 503 -9.62 -4.24 27.91
CA LEU A 503 -9.84 -3.01 27.14
C LEU A 503 -11.31 -2.57 27.13
N THR A 504 -12.17 -3.26 27.88
CA THR A 504 -13.64 -3.04 27.93
C THR A 504 -14.11 -2.10 29.04
N LYS A 505 -13.25 -1.32 29.73
CA LYS A 505 -13.68 -0.42 30.81
C LYS A 505 -13.44 1.07 30.59
N ILE A 506 -13.51 1.60 29.39
CA ILE A 506 -13.39 3.06 29.19
C ILE A 506 -14.69 3.77 28.78
N ASN A 507 -15.77 3.09 28.43
CA ASN A 507 -16.98 3.77 27.96
C ASN A 507 -18.28 3.58 28.78
N SER A 508 -18.21 3.19 30.05
CA SER A 508 -19.41 3.21 30.91
C SER A 508 -19.60 4.52 31.71
N ARG A 509 -18.88 5.61 31.38
CA ARG A 509 -19.04 6.93 32.02
C ARG A 509 -19.31 8.04 30.99
N ARG A 510 -20.32 7.88 30.18
CA ARG A 510 -21.02 8.99 29.52
C ARG A 510 -22.51 8.62 29.38
N LYS A 511 -23.17 8.49 30.50
CA LYS A 511 -24.62 8.75 30.65
C LYS A 511 -24.73 9.75 31.79
N LEU A 512 -24.73 11.01 31.44
CA LEU A 512 -25.37 12.14 32.13
C LEU A 512 -25.59 13.22 31.08
#